data_cb3cd1d722ddc81253cffbcd5a487eb5
#
_entry.id   cb3cd1d722ddc81253cffbcd5a487eb5
#
_cell.length_a   1.000
_cell.length_b   1.000
_cell.length_c   1.000
_cell.angle_alpha   90.00
_cell.angle_beta   90.00
_cell.angle_gamma   90.00
#
_symmetry.space_group_name_H-M   'P 1'
#
loop_
_entity.id
_entity.type
_entity.pdbx_description
1 polymer ?
#
loop_
_entity_poly.entity_id
_entity_poly.type
_entity_poly.pdbx_seq_one_letter_code
_entity_poly.pdbx_strand_id
1 'polypeptide(L)'
;SRETAGCPRSGGGLCVSNDTPRVNRFTVAQTDIPRVKEKGLHSSSQSSETAQQVSAVPLREHSGGLMTAVKATLVRDLTLLLRRRGEVLNPLVFFALVITLFPIAISPDPELLAVIAPGLLWVAALLAALLSLDSLFRSDYDDGSLEQLLLAPQPLVALSLAKVAVHWLLTGLPLALMAPILGIMLALPAGSYAVLALSLALGTASLSLIGAIGAALTVGLARGGVLLSLLVLPLYIPVLIFGAGAVQAAIFGEGVSAHLAILGALLAASLMLAPWAIAASLRISING
;
A
#
# COMPACT_ATOMS: atom_id res chain seq x y z
N SER A 1 20.07 55.95 -38.43
CA SER A 1 20.75 55.72 -39.69
C SER A 1 20.85 54.24 -39.89
N ARG A 2 19.91 53.66 -40.58
CA ARG A 2 20.01 53.05 -41.94
C ARG A 2 21.27 52.15 -42.04
N GLU A 3 21.14 50.85 -42.32
CA GLU A 3 20.83 50.40 -43.68
C GLU A 3 20.39 48.94 -43.72
N THR A 4 19.44 48.70 -44.57
CA THR A 4 18.89 47.47 -45.07
C THR A 4 19.77 46.84 -46.11
N ALA A 5 19.91 45.51 -46.13
CA ALA A 5 20.11 44.67 -47.31
C ALA A 5 20.02 43.19 -46.84
N GLY A 6 19.24 42.29 -47.38
CA GLY A 6 18.86 42.03 -48.74
C GLY A 6 18.98 40.51 -48.84
N CYS A 7 17.84 39.79 -48.79
CA CYS A 7 17.76 38.34 -49.00
C CYS A 7 17.68 38.07 -50.50
N PRO A 8 18.37 37.10 -51.10
CA PRO A 8 17.93 36.46 -52.32
C PRO A 8 17.38 35.04 -52.06
N ARG A 9 16.20 34.84 -52.61
CA ARG A 9 15.53 33.55 -52.84
C ARG A 9 16.38 32.66 -53.75
N SER A 10 16.59 31.41 -53.37
CA SER A 10 16.18 30.23 -54.13
C SER A 10 16.87 28.96 -53.62
N GLY A 11 16.16 27.87 -53.57
CA GLY A 11 16.70 26.53 -53.54
C GLY A 11 16.65 25.83 -52.17
N GLY A 12 15.74 24.86 -52.07
CA GLY A 12 15.51 24.02 -50.91
C GLY A 12 16.76 23.34 -50.35
N GLY A 13 16.87 23.35 -49.04
CA GLY A 13 17.86 22.63 -48.31
C GLY A 13 17.51 22.69 -46.84
N LEU A 14 17.10 21.58 -46.27
CA LEU A 14 16.92 21.39 -44.85
C LEU A 14 18.23 21.71 -44.10
N CYS A 15 18.27 22.79 -43.34
CA CYS A 15 19.32 23.02 -42.35
C CYS A 15 19.00 22.15 -41.13
N VAL A 16 19.66 21.03 -41.00
CA VAL A 16 19.76 20.27 -39.78
C VAL A 16 20.75 21.00 -38.86
N SER A 17 20.23 21.65 -37.82
CA SER A 17 21.05 22.25 -36.77
C SER A 17 21.60 21.11 -35.90
N ASN A 18 22.90 20.92 -35.97
CA ASN A 18 23.64 19.93 -35.23
C ASN A 18 24.23 20.60 -33.96
N ASP A 19 23.33 20.92 -33.01
CA ASP A 19 23.75 21.35 -31.66
C ASP A 19 23.98 20.14 -30.78
N THR A 20 25.18 19.59 -30.85
CA THR A 20 25.69 18.69 -29.83
C THR A 20 26.13 19.52 -28.62
N PRO A 21 25.60 19.27 -27.40
CA PRO A 21 26.13 19.93 -26.22
C PRO A 21 27.55 19.43 -25.95
N ARG A 22 28.50 20.38 -25.91
CA ARG A 22 29.88 20.16 -25.50
C ARG A 22 29.90 19.57 -24.09
N VAL A 23 30.32 18.34 -23.97
CA VAL A 23 30.71 17.72 -22.69
C VAL A 23 31.91 18.51 -22.14
N ASN A 24 31.69 19.28 -21.07
CA ASN A 24 32.75 19.92 -20.32
C ASN A 24 33.63 18.83 -19.71
N ARG A 25 34.84 18.74 -20.24
CA ARG A 25 35.96 18.01 -19.59
C ARG A 25 36.21 18.70 -18.26
N PHE A 26 35.83 18.07 -17.17
CA PHE A 26 36.35 18.43 -15.85
C PHE A 26 37.85 18.16 -15.84
N THR A 27 38.63 19.24 -15.87
CA THR A 27 40.06 19.24 -15.61
C THR A 27 40.19 18.94 -14.12
N VAL A 28 40.62 17.72 -13.79
CA VAL A 28 41.01 17.36 -12.43
C VAL A 28 42.24 18.18 -12.09
N ALA A 29 42.05 19.19 -11.25
CA ALA A 29 43.17 19.91 -10.64
C ALA A 29 43.94 18.93 -9.77
N GLN A 30 45.17 18.70 -10.15
CA GLN A 30 46.16 17.91 -9.43
C GLN A 30 46.51 18.67 -8.15
N THR A 31 45.82 18.38 -7.04
CA THR A 31 46.19 18.90 -5.74
C THR A 31 47.42 18.14 -5.24
N ASP A 32 48.46 18.92 -5.01
CA ASP A 32 49.71 18.47 -4.41
C ASP A 32 49.46 17.65 -3.13
N ILE A 33 49.86 16.39 -3.18
CA ILE A 33 49.95 15.53 -2.00
C ILE A 33 51.23 15.91 -1.24
N PRO A 34 51.13 16.43 -0.01
CA PRO A 34 52.32 16.69 0.77
C PRO A 34 53.00 15.35 1.10
N ARG A 35 54.26 15.27 0.72
CA ARG A 35 55.19 14.15 0.96
C ARG A 35 55.32 13.94 2.46
N VAL A 36 54.62 12.94 3.01
CA VAL A 36 54.77 12.53 4.42
C VAL A 36 56.17 11.88 4.55
N LYS A 37 56.99 12.52 5.33
CA LYS A 37 58.32 12.08 5.73
C LYS A 37 58.21 10.77 6.49
N GLU A 38 58.74 9.69 5.96
CA GLU A 38 58.97 8.44 6.69
C GLU A 38 59.78 8.70 7.95
N LYS A 39 59.18 8.59 9.11
CA LYS A 39 59.85 8.47 10.40
C LYS A 39 59.51 7.10 11.00
N GLY A 40 60.51 6.25 11.01
CA GLY A 40 60.80 5.29 12.06
C GLY A 40 59.82 4.14 12.25
N LEU A 41 60.25 2.97 11.72
CA LEU A 41 59.85 1.67 12.22
C LEU A 41 60.00 1.60 13.76
N HIS A 42 58.92 1.64 14.50
CA HIS A 42 58.76 0.99 15.81
C HIS A 42 57.31 1.09 16.21
N SER A 43 56.51 0.07 15.88
CA SER A 43 55.31 -0.33 16.64
C SER A 43 54.53 -1.41 15.88
N SER A 44 55.12 -2.59 15.73
CA SER A 44 54.43 -3.77 15.21
C SER A 44 53.56 -4.50 16.26
N SER A 45 53.40 -3.91 17.46
CA SER A 45 52.61 -4.53 18.53
C SER A 45 51.23 -3.89 18.75
N GLN A 46 50.96 -2.67 18.22
CA GLN A 46 49.67 -2.03 18.37
C GLN A 46 48.64 -2.37 17.31
N SER A 47 49.08 -2.88 16.13
CA SER A 47 48.17 -3.24 15.05
C SER A 47 47.44 -4.57 15.30
N SER A 48 47.96 -5.43 16.15
CA SER A 48 47.34 -6.71 16.51
C SER A 48 46.27 -6.55 17.60
N GLU A 49 46.40 -5.56 18.50
CA GLU A 49 45.39 -5.31 19.54
C GLU A 49 44.18 -4.60 18.98
N THR A 50 44.33 -3.70 17.99
CA THR A 50 43.19 -3.00 17.36
C THR A 50 42.39 -3.93 16.46
N ALA A 51 43.02 -4.91 15.82
CA ALA A 51 42.33 -5.94 15.00
C ALA A 51 41.55 -6.94 15.88
N GLN A 52 42.00 -7.21 17.09
CA GLN A 52 41.27 -8.07 18.03
C GLN A 52 40.10 -7.39 18.74
N GLN A 53 40.13 -6.06 18.89
CA GLN A 53 39.03 -5.30 19.50
C GLN A 53 37.86 -5.09 18.56
N VAL A 54 38.04 -5.12 17.24
CA VAL A 54 36.94 -5.04 16.25
C VAL A 54 36.14 -6.36 16.17
N SER A 55 36.73 -7.49 16.61
CA SER A 55 36.07 -8.79 16.59
C SER A 55 35.11 -9.06 17.76
N ALA A 56 35.02 -8.17 18.73
CA ALA A 56 34.18 -8.34 19.91
C ALA A 56 33.10 -7.28 20.07
N VAL A 57 32.46 -6.86 18.95
CA VAL A 57 31.11 -6.31 19.06
C VAL A 57 30.20 -7.51 19.34
N PRO A 58 29.64 -7.64 20.56
CA PRO A 58 28.68 -8.71 20.81
C PRO A 58 27.53 -8.47 19.83
N LEU A 59 27.41 -9.33 18.84
CA LEU A 59 26.15 -9.49 18.11
C LEU A 59 25.15 -9.83 19.22
N ARG A 60 24.46 -8.80 19.68
CA ARG A 60 23.34 -8.95 20.59
C ARG A 60 22.37 -9.83 19.85
N GLU A 61 22.48 -11.14 20.07
CA GLU A 61 21.45 -12.10 19.71
C GLU A 61 20.18 -11.59 20.38
N HIS A 62 19.41 -10.78 19.61
CA HIS A 62 18.04 -10.53 19.96
C HIS A 62 17.31 -11.86 19.74
N SER A 63 17.42 -12.74 20.72
CA SER A 63 16.53 -13.90 20.90
C SER A 63 15.12 -13.43 21.26
N GLY A 64 14.68 -12.35 20.64
CA GLY A 64 13.28 -11.96 20.60
C GLY A 64 12.58 -12.96 19.70
N GLY A 65 11.84 -13.91 20.32
CA GLY A 65 11.08 -14.90 19.57
C GLY A 65 10.22 -14.22 18.48
N LEU A 66 9.78 -14.97 17.47
CA LEU A 66 8.92 -14.51 16.36
C LEU A 66 7.79 -13.58 16.86
N MET A 67 7.20 -13.90 18.00
CA MET A 67 6.13 -13.10 18.62
C MET A 67 6.59 -11.68 18.99
N THR A 68 7.83 -11.52 19.48
CA THR A 68 8.38 -10.20 19.84
C THR A 68 8.65 -9.37 18.59
N ALA A 69 9.13 -9.97 17.52
CA ALA A 69 9.35 -9.29 16.23
C ALA A 69 8.03 -8.86 15.58
N VAL A 70 7.04 -9.76 15.53
CA VAL A 70 5.70 -9.45 15.02
C VAL A 70 5.06 -8.32 15.82
N LYS A 71 5.12 -8.38 17.16
CA LYS A 71 4.60 -7.32 18.04
C LYS A 71 5.32 -5.98 17.81
N ALA A 72 6.64 -5.99 17.66
CA ALA A 72 7.40 -4.78 17.37
C ALA A 72 7.01 -4.16 16.02
N THR A 73 6.84 -4.98 14.98
CA THR A 73 6.36 -4.54 13.66
C THR A 73 4.94 -3.97 13.76
N LEU A 74 4.02 -4.66 14.43
CA LEU A 74 2.66 -4.19 14.66
C LEU A 74 2.62 -2.81 15.34
N VAL A 75 3.36 -2.64 16.45
CA VAL A 75 3.41 -1.37 17.21
C VAL A 75 4.04 -0.26 16.37
N ARG A 76 5.12 -0.57 15.63
CA ARG A 76 5.78 0.38 14.75
C ARG A 76 4.82 0.87 13.66
N ASP A 77 4.22 -0.07 12.91
CA ASP A 77 3.35 0.26 11.78
C ASP A 77 2.08 0.97 12.25
N LEU A 78 1.50 0.53 13.37
CA LEU A 78 0.38 1.23 14.00
C LEU A 78 0.73 2.69 14.34
N THR A 79 1.90 2.92 14.94
CA THR A 79 2.34 4.26 15.32
C THR A 79 2.62 5.13 14.08
N LEU A 80 3.22 4.57 13.04
CA LEU A 80 3.52 5.28 11.79
C LEU A 80 2.24 5.69 11.07
N LEU A 81 1.28 4.77 10.91
CA LEU A 81 0.00 5.04 10.26
C LEU A 81 -0.85 6.04 11.03
N LEU A 82 -0.86 5.98 12.37
CA LEU A 82 -1.55 6.98 13.20
C LEU A 82 -0.92 8.37 13.09
N ARG A 83 0.38 8.46 12.81
CA ARG A 83 1.05 9.75 12.52
C ARG A 83 0.73 10.25 11.12
N ARG A 84 0.58 9.37 10.14
CA ARG A 84 0.19 9.69 8.75
C ARG A 84 -1.34 9.70 8.62
N ARG A 85 -2.00 10.57 9.37
CA ARG A 85 -3.48 10.64 9.49
C ARG A 85 -4.19 10.70 8.13
N GLY A 86 -3.59 11.29 7.12
CA GLY A 86 -4.16 11.37 5.77
C GLY A 86 -4.37 10.01 5.13
N GLU A 87 -3.44 9.07 5.28
CA GLU A 87 -3.54 7.74 4.67
C GLU A 87 -4.72 6.93 5.24
N VAL A 88 -5.00 7.10 6.53
CA VAL A 88 -6.13 6.45 7.21
C VAL A 88 -7.43 7.20 6.97
N LEU A 89 -7.40 8.54 6.96
CA LEU A 89 -8.60 9.36 6.89
C LEU A 89 -9.17 9.45 5.47
N ASN A 90 -8.31 9.47 4.44
CA ASN A 90 -8.75 9.60 3.05
C ASN A 90 -9.78 8.54 2.62
N PRO A 91 -9.57 7.23 2.85
CA PRO A 91 -10.57 6.21 2.49
C PRO A 91 -11.88 6.38 3.27
N LEU A 92 -11.82 6.77 4.55
CA LEU A 92 -13.00 6.98 5.39
C LEU A 92 -13.83 8.17 4.93
N VAL A 93 -13.14 9.29 4.65
CA VAL A 93 -13.79 10.51 4.12
C VAL A 93 -14.37 10.23 2.73
N PHE A 94 -13.64 9.52 1.86
CA PHE A 94 -14.12 9.13 0.56
C PHE A 94 -15.41 8.28 0.67
N PHE A 95 -15.39 7.26 1.53
CA PHE A 95 -16.55 6.40 1.78
C PHE A 95 -17.76 7.21 2.28
N ALA A 96 -17.56 8.05 3.29
CA ALA A 96 -18.63 8.91 3.82
C ALA A 96 -19.16 9.87 2.76
N LEU A 97 -18.27 10.51 1.98
CA LEU A 97 -18.65 11.46 0.93
C LEU A 97 -19.46 10.79 -0.16
N VAL A 98 -19.02 9.64 -0.68
CA VAL A 98 -19.77 8.89 -1.69
C VAL A 98 -21.17 8.56 -1.19
N ILE A 99 -21.30 7.99 0.00
CA ILE A 99 -22.60 7.59 0.56
C ILE A 99 -23.52 8.79 0.80
N THR A 100 -22.99 9.92 1.27
CA THR A 100 -23.81 11.12 1.54
C THR A 100 -24.25 11.85 0.26
N LEU A 101 -23.50 11.72 -0.83
CA LEU A 101 -23.89 12.33 -2.11
C LEU A 101 -25.03 11.59 -2.83
N PHE A 102 -25.18 10.28 -2.61
CA PHE A 102 -26.17 9.49 -3.36
C PHE A 102 -27.63 9.89 -3.12
N PRO A 103 -28.09 10.12 -1.88
CA PRO A 103 -29.46 10.62 -1.65
C PRO A 103 -29.74 11.95 -2.33
N ILE A 104 -28.72 12.79 -2.46
CA ILE A 104 -28.83 14.11 -3.11
C ILE A 104 -28.83 13.96 -4.64
N ALA A 105 -28.01 13.03 -5.17
CA ALA A 105 -27.79 12.88 -6.60
C ALA A 105 -28.90 12.09 -7.33
N ILE A 106 -29.48 11.08 -6.66
CA ILE A 106 -30.47 10.19 -7.31
C ILE A 106 -31.90 10.60 -6.92
N SER A 107 -32.28 10.43 -5.66
CA SER A 107 -33.60 10.78 -5.11
C SER A 107 -33.55 10.65 -3.61
N PRO A 108 -34.26 11.51 -2.86
CA PRO A 108 -34.46 11.34 -1.41
C PRO A 108 -35.51 10.28 -1.04
N ASP A 109 -36.04 9.50 -1.99
CA ASP A 109 -37.01 8.45 -1.76
C ASP A 109 -36.45 7.32 -0.90
N PRO A 110 -36.95 7.09 0.34
CA PRO A 110 -36.41 6.08 1.25
C PRO A 110 -36.55 4.65 0.73
N GLU A 111 -37.61 4.34 -0.03
CA GLU A 111 -37.85 2.98 -0.54
C GLU A 111 -36.81 2.63 -1.60
N LEU A 112 -36.55 3.55 -2.52
CA LEU A 112 -35.52 3.37 -3.53
C LEU A 112 -34.12 3.28 -2.92
N LEU A 113 -33.81 4.16 -1.94
CA LEU A 113 -32.53 4.18 -1.25
C LEU A 113 -32.28 2.87 -0.51
N ALA A 114 -33.24 2.31 0.19
CA ALA A 114 -33.13 1.05 0.92
C ALA A 114 -32.81 -0.14 0.00
N VAL A 115 -33.37 -0.16 -1.22
CA VAL A 115 -33.12 -1.24 -2.20
C VAL A 115 -31.69 -1.18 -2.77
N ILE A 116 -31.18 0.01 -3.06
CA ILE A 116 -29.84 0.16 -3.66
C ILE A 116 -28.71 0.20 -2.61
N ALA A 117 -29.03 0.47 -1.35
CA ALA A 117 -28.08 0.66 -0.27
C ALA A 117 -27.06 -0.48 -0.09
N PRO A 118 -27.41 -1.78 -0.14
CA PRO A 118 -26.45 -2.85 0.01
C PRO A 118 -25.34 -2.81 -1.02
N GLY A 119 -25.70 -2.69 -2.30
CA GLY A 119 -24.73 -2.58 -3.39
C GLY A 119 -23.90 -1.32 -3.31
N LEU A 120 -24.54 -0.18 -3.01
CA LEU A 120 -23.87 1.11 -2.90
C LEU A 120 -22.82 1.13 -1.77
N LEU A 121 -23.19 0.68 -0.57
CA LEU A 121 -22.26 0.60 0.58
C LEU A 121 -21.08 -0.31 0.28
N TRP A 122 -21.32 -1.44 -0.36
CA TRP A 122 -20.27 -2.38 -0.71
C TRP A 122 -19.34 -1.87 -1.80
N VAL A 123 -19.87 -1.24 -2.86
CA VAL A 123 -19.05 -0.64 -3.93
C VAL A 123 -18.23 0.51 -3.38
N ALA A 124 -18.81 1.38 -2.57
CA ALA A 124 -18.10 2.49 -1.95
C ALA A 124 -17.01 2.00 -1.00
N ALA A 125 -17.27 0.95 -0.20
CA ALA A 125 -16.28 0.33 0.68
C ALA A 125 -15.12 -0.32 -0.12
N LEU A 126 -15.43 -0.98 -1.24
CA LEU A 126 -14.43 -1.55 -2.15
C LEU A 126 -13.52 -0.47 -2.72
N LEU A 127 -14.09 0.63 -3.22
CA LEU A 127 -13.31 1.74 -3.76
C LEU A 127 -12.45 2.41 -2.68
N ALA A 128 -12.99 2.59 -1.48
CA ALA A 128 -12.24 3.10 -0.33
C ALA A 128 -11.07 2.17 0.06
N ALA A 129 -11.29 0.85 0.05
CA ALA A 129 -10.25 -0.13 0.29
C ALA A 129 -9.15 -0.08 -0.78
N LEU A 130 -9.51 0.02 -2.06
CA LEU A 130 -8.53 0.18 -3.15
C LEU A 130 -7.68 1.43 -2.99
N LEU A 131 -8.29 2.54 -2.58
CA LEU A 131 -7.59 3.81 -2.35
C LEU A 131 -6.54 3.70 -1.24
N SER A 132 -6.80 2.91 -0.19
CA SER A 132 -5.88 2.73 0.92
C SER A 132 -4.75 1.74 0.63
N LEU A 133 -4.98 0.79 -0.28
CA LEU A 133 -4.02 -0.28 -0.57
C LEU A 133 -2.79 0.18 -1.34
N ASP A 134 -2.90 1.23 -2.15
CA ASP A 134 -1.76 1.77 -2.92
C ASP A 134 -0.63 2.24 -1.99
N SER A 135 -0.96 2.79 -0.81
CA SER A 135 0.03 3.24 0.16
C SER A 135 0.64 2.13 1.02
N LEU A 136 0.04 0.91 1.04
CA LEU A 136 0.40 -0.17 1.98
C LEU A 136 1.89 -0.56 1.98
N PHE A 137 2.49 -0.73 0.81
CA PHE A 137 3.91 -1.04 0.65
C PHE A 137 4.70 0.10 0.01
N ARG A 138 4.02 1.07 -0.60
CA ARG A 138 4.65 2.17 -1.32
C ARG A 138 5.49 3.05 -0.41
N SER A 139 4.97 3.40 0.76
CA SER A 139 5.71 4.21 1.73
C SER A 139 6.98 3.52 2.21
N ASP A 140 6.95 2.20 2.44
CA ASP A 140 8.14 1.45 2.86
C ASP A 140 9.15 1.26 1.73
N TYR A 141 8.68 1.20 0.49
CA TYR A 141 9.53 1.16 -0.69
C TYR A 141 10.26 2.48 -0.88
N ASP A 142 9.55 3.60 -0.82
CA ASP A 142 10.10 4.94 -0.99
C ASP A 142 11.09 5.31 0.14
N ASP A 143 10.85 4.83 1.36
CA ASP A 143 11.72 5.05 2.53
C ASP A 143 12.90 4.02 2.60
N GLY A 144 12.98 3.03 1.72
CA GLY A 144 13.99 1.96 1.74
C GLY A 144 13.84 0.95 2.89
N SER A 145 12.78 1.06 3.70
CA SER A 145 12.54 0.15 4.82
C SER A 145 12.04 -1.23 4.38
N LEU A 146 11.52 -1.33 3.16
CA LEU A 146 11.10 -2.60 2.56
C LEU A 146 12.28 -3.56 2.32
N GLU A 147 13.45 -3.03 1.92
CA GLU A 147 14.67 -3.83 1.76
C GLU A 147 15.14 -4.38 3.12
N GLN A 148 15.07 -3.57 4.18
CA GLN A 148 15.40 -4.01 5.54
C GLN A 148 14.46 -5.11 6.03
N LEU A 149 13.17 -5.04 5.65
CA LEU A 149 12.17 -6.05 5.97
C LEU A 149 12.50 -7.39 5.29
N LEU A 150 13.02 -7.36 4.05
CA LEU A 150 13.44 -8.56 3.31
C LEU A 150 14.71 -9.21 3.86
N LEU A 151 15.62 -8.41 4.42
CA LEU A 151 16.86 -8.86 5.05
C LEU A 151 16.66 -9.29 6.51
N ALA A 152 15.48 -9.08 7.08
CA ALA A 152 15.18 -9.45 8.45
C ALA A 152 15.28 -10.99 8.64
N PRO A 153 15.84 -11.47 9.77
CA PRO A 153 15.97 -12.89 10.04
C PRO A 153 14.64 -13.61 10.29
N GLN A 154 13.55 -12.86 10.45
CA GLN A 154 12.21 -13.38 10.68
C GLN A 154 11.53 -13.76 9.36
N PRO A 155 10.57 -14.72 9.39
CA PRO A 155 9.85 -15.13 8.20
C PRO A 155 9.01 -13.95 7.64
N LEU A 156 9.29 -13.57 6.40
CA LEU A 156 8.61 -12.48 5.68
C LEU A 156 7.09 -12.66 5.65
N VAL A 157 6.63 -13.91 5.63
CA VAL A 157 5.22 -14.30 5.71
C VAL A 157 4.54 -13.74 6.96
N ALA A 158 5.18 -13.85 8.13
CA ALA A 158 4.61 -13.35 9.39
C ALA A 158 4.62 -11.82 9.46
N LEU A 159 5.68 -11.18 8.94
CA LEU A 159 5.80 -9.72 8.92
C LEU A 159 4.80 -9.09 7.94
N SER A 160 4.60 -9.69 6.77
CA SER A 160 3.61 -9.22 5.80
C SER A 160 2.18 -9.35 6.33
N LEU A 161 1.87 -10.46 7.02
CA LEU A 161 0.56 -10.65 7.65
C LEU A 161 0.32 -9.62 8.75
N ALA A 162 1.32 -9.33 9.59
CA ALA A 162 1.23 -8.30 10.62
C ALA A 162 0.91 -6.93 10.00
N LYS A 163 1.57 -6.58 8.90
CA LYS A 163 1.35 -5.32 8.19
C LYS A 163 -0.07 -5.21 7.61
N VAL A 164 -0.55 -6.26 6.96
CA VAL A 164 -1.93 -6.30 6.45
C VAL A 164 -2.96 -6.23 7.58
N ALA A 165 -2.69 -6.88 8.72
CA ALA A 165 -3.57 -6.82 9.89
C ALA A 165 -3.67 -5.39 10.46
N VAL A 166 -2.55 -4.66 10.56
CA VAL A 166 -2.56 -3.24 10.98
C VAL A 166 -3.34 -2.38 9.99
N HIS A 167 -3.11 -2.58 8.68
CA HIS A 167 -3.84 -1.87 7.64
C HIS A 167 -5.35 -2.10 7.76
N TRP A 168 -5.79 -3.36 7.87
CA TRP A 168 -7.20 -3.66 8.04
C TRP A 168 -7.78 -3.06 9.33
N LEU A 169 -7.05 -3.12 10.43
CA LEU A 169 -7.49 -2.56 11.72
C LEU A 169 -7.71 -1.04 11.65
N LEU A 170 -6.90 -0.32 10.87
CA LEU A 170 -6.96 1.14 10.77
C LEU A 170 -7.83 1.66 9.64
N THR A 171 -8.08 0.86 8.61
CA THR A 171 -8.91 1.26 7.46
C THR A 171 -10.17 0.41 7.31
N GLY A 172 -10.04 -0.90 7.24
CA GLY A 172 -11.18 -1.81 7.01
C GLY A 172 -12.16 -1.86 8.18
N LEU A 173 -11.66 -1.96 9.41
CA LEU A 173 -12.51 -2.02 10.60
C LEU A 173 -13.28 -0.70 10.84
N PRO A 174 -12.67 0.49 10.75
CA PRO A 174 -13.42 1.75 10.83
C PRO A 174 -14.47 1.91 9.73
N LEU A 175 -14.18 1.46 8.49
CA LEU A 175 -15.19 1.43 7.41
C LEU A 175 -16.39 0.57 7.80
N ALA A 176 -16.15 -0.64 8.31
CA ALA A 176 -17.21 -1.54 8.74
C ALA A 176 -18.05 -0.98 9.91
N LEU A 177 -17.42 -0.23 10.83
CA LEU A 177 -18.10 0.42 11.95
C LEU A 177 -18.87 1.69 11.53
N MET A 178 -18.38 2.43 10.54
CA MET A 178 -19.08 3.59 9.99
C MET A 178 -20.27 3.22 9.11
N ALA A 179 -20.24 2.07 8.46
CA ALA A 179 -21.25 1.68 7.49
C ALA A 179 -22.68 1.62 8.06
N PRO A 180 -22.96 1.09 9.26
CA PRO A 180 -24.30 1.15 9.84
C PRO A 180 -24.81 2.57 10.06
N ILE A 181 -23.93 3.50 10.45
CA ILE A 181 -24.28 4.91 10.66
C ILE A 181 -24.70 5.55 9.33
N LEU A 182 -23.93 5.30 8.28
CA LEU A 182 -24.25 5.76 6.93
C LEU A 182 -25.46 5.02 6.33
N GLY A 183 -25.69 3.76 6.73
CA GLY A 183 -26.86 2.98 6.36
C GLY A 183 -28.18 3.61 6.83
N ILE A 184 -28.16 4.35 7.95
CA ILE A 184 -29.32 5.12 8.42
C ILE A 184 -29.71 6.20 7.40
N MET A 185 -28.72 6.86 6.80
CA MET A 185 -28.97 7.87 5.76
C MET A 185 -29.58 7.28 4.48
N LEU A 186 -29.34 5.99 4.23
CA LEU A 186 -29.89 5.25 3.09
C LEU A 186 -31.18 4.50 3.46
N ALA A 187 -31.82 4.86 4.58
CA ALA A 187 -33.05 4.27 5.08
C ALA A 187 -33.01 2.73 5.23
N LEU A 188 -31.85 2.15 5.55
CA LEU A 188 -31.72 0.72 5.80
C LEU A 188 -32.57 0.30 7.02
N PRO A 189 -33.25 -0.85 6.98
CA PRO A 189 -33.95 -1.39 8.15
C PRO A 189 -32.99 -1.70 9.30
N ALA A 190 -33.39 -1.41 10.54
CA ALA A 190 -32.52 -1.58 11.71
C ALA A 190 -32.01 -3.04 11.91
N GLY A 191 -32.80 -4.03 11.49
CA GLY A 191 -32.40 -5.45 11.54
C GLY A 191 -31.20 -5.82 10.69
N SER A 192 -30.83 -5.01 9.68
CA SER A 192 -29.72 -5.29 8.77
C SER A 192 -28.38 -4.68 9.22
N TYR A 193 -28.36 -3.80 10.23
CA TYR A 193 -27.12 -3.09 10.62
C TYR A 193 -26.01 -4.02 11.11
N ALA A 194 -26.35 -5.02 11.93
CA ALA A 194 -25.38 -5.99 12.43
C ALA A 194 -24.79 -6.84 11.30
N VAL A 195 -25.65 -7.25 10.36
CA VAL A 195 -25.22 -8.02 9.19
C VAL A 195 -24.33 -7.17 8.27
N LEU A 196 -24.68 -5.89 8.07
CA LEU A 196 -23.86 -4.95 7.30
C LEU A 196 -22.46 -4.77 7.92
N ALA A 197 -22.40 -4.50 9.24
CA ALA A 197 -21.12 -4.34 9.92
C ALA A 197 -20.27 -5.63 9.87
N LEU A 198 -20.87 -6.79 10.12
CA LEU A 198 -20.18 -8.08 10.12
C LEU A 198 -19.72 -8.47 8.72
N SER A 199 -20.59 -8.35 7.71
CA SER A 199 -20.23 -8.68 6.33
C SER A 199 -19.11 -7.77 5.82
N LEU A 200 -19.16 -6.46 6.10
CA LEU A 200 -18.09 -5.54 5.75
C LEU A 200 -16.80 -5.82 6.52
N ALA A 201 -16.86 -6.18 7.81
CA ALA A 201 -15.66 -6.53 8.58
C ALA A 201 -14.95 -7.76 7.97
N LEU A 202 -15.69 -8.83 7.67
CA LEU A 202 -15.16 -10.04 7.02
C LEU A 202 -14.67 -9.75 5.60
N GLY A 203 -15.47 -9.01 4.83
CA GLY A 203 -15.16 -8.68 3.45
C GLY A 203 -13.95 -7.76 3.32
N THR A 204 -13.88 -6.68 4.09
CA THR A 204 -12.72 -5.76 4.05
C THR A 204 -11.43 -6.46 4.51
N ALA A 205 -11.49 -7.43 5.42
CA ALA A 205 -10.34 -8.26 5.77
C ALA A 205 -9.87 -9.09 4.58
N SER A 206 -10.81 -9.73 3.84
CA SER A 206 -10.50 -10.47 2.62
C SER A 206 -9.93 -9.55 1.53
N LEU A 207 -10.55 -8.36 1.34
CA LEU A 207 -10.10 -7.35 0.39
C LEU A 207 -8.67 -6.86 0.72
N SER A 208 -8.35 -6.64 2.00
CA SER A 208 -7.01 -6.22 2.44
C SER A 208 -5.97 -7.29 2.15
N LEU A 209 -6.28 -8.57 2.39
CA LEU A 209 -5.36 -9.70 2.12
C LEU A 209 -5.12 -9.89 0.62
N ILE A 210 -6.18 -9.92 -0.18
CA ILE A 210 -6.08 -10.08 -1.64
C ILE A 210 -5.41 -8.86 -2.27
N GLY A 211 -5.80 -7.67 -1.82
CA GLY A 211 -5.24 -6.41 -2.32
C GLY A 211 -3.77 -6.23 -2.00
N ALA A 212 -3.33 -6.72 -0.83
CA ALA A 212 -1.92 -6.69 -0.46
C ALA A 212 -1.03 -7.50 -1.41
N ILE A 213 -1.53 -8.58 -2.04
CA ILE A 213 -0.81 -9.33 -3.08
C ILE A 213 -0.55 -8.40 -4.29
N GLY A 214 -1.61 -7.72 -4.74
CA GLY A 214 -1.50 -6.78 -5.86
C GLY A 214 -0.58 -5.59 -5.54
N ALA A 215 -0.70 -5.01 -4.34
CA ALA A 215 0.15 -3.92 -3.87
C ALA A 215 1.63 -4.33 -3.82
N ALA A 216 1.92 -5.56 -3.36
CA ALA A 216 3.28 -6.11 -3.34
C ALA A 216 3.86 -6.32 -4.75
N LEU A 217 3.02 -6.74 -5.72
CA LEU A 217 3.45 -6.92 -7.12
C LEU A 217 3.73 -5.60 -7.84
N THR A 218 3.04 -4.54 -7.45
CA THR A 218 3.07 -3.26 -8.18
C THR A 218 3.90 -2.18 -7.49
N VAL A 219 4.50 -2.48 -6.32
CA VAL A 219 5.20 -1.49 -5.48
C VAL A 219 6.37 -0.81 -6.19
N GLY A 220 7.12 -1.52 -7.05
CA GLY A 220 8.25 -0.98 -7.82
C GLY A 220 7.86 -0.24 -9.11
N LEU A 221 6.57 -0.19 -9.46
CA LEU A 221 6.13 0.37 -10.73
C LEU A 221 5.69 1.83 -10.61
N ALA A 222 6.08 2.66 -11.58
CA ALA A 222 5.75 4.10 -11.60
C ALA A 222 4.23 4.40 -11.63
N ARG A 223 3.42 3.47 -12.14
CA ARG A 223 1.94 3.55 -12.20
C ARG A 223 1.29 2.39 -11.43
N GLY A 224 1.86 2.01 -10.29
CA GLY A 224 1.44 0.87 -9.50
C GLY A 224 -0.04 0.86 -9.14
N GLY A 225 -0.62 1.98 -8.72
CA GLY A 225 -2.01 2.07 -8.30
C GLY A 225 -3.05 1.71 -9.37
N VAL A 226 -2.82 2.10 -10.63
CA VAL A 226 -3.71 1.74 -11.74
C VAL A 226 -3.62 0.24 -12.05
N LEU A 227 -2.40 -0.31 -12.06
CA LEU A 227 -2.18 -1.73 -12.29
C LEU A 227 -2.71 -2.57 -11.14
N LEU A 228 -2.56 -2.09 -9.90
CA LEU A 228 -3.14 -2.69 -8.70
C LEU A 228 -4.66 -2.84 -8.87
N SER A 229 -5.36 -1.75 -9.19
CA SER A 229 -6.81 -1.77 -9.35
C SER A 229 -7.24 -2.75 -10.44
N LEU A 230 -6.59 -2.74 -11.60
CA LEU A 230 -6.92 -3.61 -12.72
C LEU A 230 -6.71 -5.10 -12.39
N LEU A 231 -5.64 -5.42 -11.65
CA LEU A 231 -5.31 -6.80 -11.27
C LEU A 231 -6.25 -7.33 -10.19
N VAL A 232 -6.57 -6.50 -9.19
CA VAL A 232 -7.26 -6.93 -7.97
C VAL A 232 -8.78 -6.89 -8.12
N LEU A 233 -9.32 -5.99 -8.97
CA LEU A 233 -10.75 -5.78 -9.14
C LEU A 233 -11.52 -7.08 -9.49
N PRO A 234 -11.06 -7.94 -10.44
CA PRO A 234 -11.74 -9.20 -10.71
C PRO A 234 -11.80 -10.16 -9.51
N LEU A 235 -10.75 -10.16 -8.66
CA LEU A 235 -10.71 -11.00 -7.46
C LEU A 235 -11.65 -10.50 -6.36
N TYR A 236 -12.02 -9.22 -6.40
CA TYR A 236 -12.93 -8.60 -5.45
C TYR A 236 -14.41 -8.89 -5.73
N ILE A 237 -14.76 -9.23 -6.99
CA ILE A 237 -16.14 -9.49 -7.41
C ILE A 237 -16.84 -10.52 -6.51
N PRO A 238 -16.26 -11.71 -6.21
CA PRO A 238 -16.94 -12.68 -5.34
C PRO A 238 -17.22 -12.13 -3.94
N VAL A 239 -16.26 -11.39 -3.34
CA VAL A 239 -16.43 -10.79 -2.01
C VAL A 239 -17.57 -9.76 -2.03
N LEU A 240 -17.63 -8.94 -3.08
CA LEU A 240 -18.68 -7.94 -3.26
C LEU A 240 -20.06 -8.57 -3.42
N ILE A 241 -20.18 -9.61 -4.25
CA ILE A 241 -21.47 -10.28 -4.49
C ILE A 241 -22.03 -10.89 -3.20
N PHE A 242 -21.22 -11.67 -2.48
CA PHE A 242 -21.68 -12.32 -1.26
C PHE A 242 -21.83 -11.34 -0.09
N GLY A 243 -21.05 -10.28 -0.06
CA GLY A 243 -21.16 -9.25 0.95
C GLY A 243 -22.41 -8.39 0.81
N ALA A 244 -22.66 -7.88 -0.39
CA ALA A 244 -23.90 -7.13 -0.67
C ALA A 244 -25.12 -8.04 -0.56
N GLY A 245 -25.03 -9.29 -1.03
CA GLY A 245 -26.07 -10.30 -0.92
C GLY A 245 -26.45 -10.63 0.52
N ALA A 246 -25.49 -10.68 1.45
CA ALA A 246 -25.76 -10.89 2.87
C ALA A 246 -26.64 -9.77 3.46
N VAL A 247 -26.36 -8.52 3.10
CA VAL A 247 -27.15 -7.36 3.57
C VAL A 247 -28.53 -7.37 2.93
N GLN A 248 -28.61 -7.69 1.65
CA GLN A 248 -29.88 -7.80 0.93
C GLN A 248 -30.76 -8.90 1.51
N ALA A 249 -30.22 -10.09 1.78
CA ALA A 249 -30.93 -11.17 2.46
C ALA A 249 -31.46 -10.75 3.83
N ALA A 250 -30.68 -9.96 4.60
CA ALA A 250 -31.12 -9.45 5.89
C ALA A 250 -32.28 -8.46 5.77
N ILE A 251 -32.35 -7.65 4.71
CA ILE A 251 -33.46 -6.70 4.45
C ILE A 251 -34.76 -7.46 4.15
N PHE A 252 -34.66 -8.52 3.36
CA PHE A 252 -35.84 -9.33 2.96
C PHE A 252 -36.21 -10.41 4.00
N GLY A 253 -35.46 -10.53 5.11
CA GLY A 253 -35.72 -11.55 6.14
C GLY A 253 -35.36 -12.96 5.71
N GLU A 254 -34.46 -13.10 4.71
CA GLU A 254 -33.94 -14.36 4.22
C GLU A 254 -32.78 -14.86 5.05
N GLY A 255 -32.37 -16.12 4.84
CA GLY A 255 -31.25 -16.75 5.54
C GLY A 255 -29.88 -16.13 5.20
N VAL A 256 -29.32 -15.36 6.11
CA VAL A 256 -28.01 -14.67 5.94
C VAL A 256 -26.81 -15.63 6.08
N SER A 257 -27.02 -16.76 6.76
CA SER A 257 -25.93 -17.68 7.17
C SER A 257 -25.09 -18.20 6.00
N ALA A 258 -25.69 -18.50 4.86
CA ALA A 258 -24.98 -18.99 3.69
C ALA A 258 -24.01 -17.93 3.12
N HIS A 259 -24.47 -16.69 3.01
CA HIS A 259 -23.64 -15.57 2.51
C HIS A 259 -22.46 -15.28 3.43
N LEU A 260 -22.70 -15.25 4.76
CA LEU A 260 -21.64 -15.04 5.74
C LEU A 260 -20.65 -16.22 5.79
N ALA A 261 -21.15 -17.45 5.63
CA ALA A 261 -20.28 -18.64 5.57
C ALA A 261 -19.35 -18.60 4.36
N ILE A 262 -19.85 -18.18 3.18
CA ILE A 262 -19.01 -18.02 1.98
C ILE A 262 -18.00 -16.89 2.17
N LEU A 263 -18.40 -15.74 2.75
CA LEU A 263 -17.47 -14.66 3.09
C LEU A 263 -16.37 -15.15 4.06
N GLY A 264 -16.75 -15.92 5.08
CA GLY A 264 -15.81 -16.52 6.02
C GLY A 264 -14.86 -17.51 5.34
N ALA A 265 -15.35 -18.31 4.40
CA ALA A 265 -14.53 -19.22 3.60
C ALA A 265 -13.55 -18.47 2.70
N LEU A 266 -14.00 -17.37 2.05
CA LEU A 266 -13.12 -16.50 1.25
C LEU A 266 -12.04 -15.86 2.12
N LEU A 267 -12.38 -15.40 3.32
CA LEU A 267 -11.41 -14.86 4.27
C LEU A 267 -10.41 -15.94 4.70
N ALA A 268 -10.86 -17.15 5.04
CA ALA A 268 -9.98 -18.24 5.42
C ALA A 268 -9.02 -18.64 4.28
N ALA A 269 -9.53 -18.73 3.05
CA ALA A 269 -8.71 -19.00 1.87
C ALA A 269 -7.68 -17.89 1.66
N SER A 270 -8.09 -16.61 1.75
CA SER A 270 -7.18 -15.48 1.62
C SER A 270 -6.13 -15.48 2.73
N LEU A 271 -6.49 -15.80 3.96
CA LEU A 271 -5.55 -15.86 5.09
C LEU A 271 -4.50 -16.97 4.92
N MET A 272 -4.88 -18.09 4.30
CA MET A 272 -3.94 -19.18 4.01
C MET A 272 -3.00 -18.86 2.84
N LEU A 273 -3.51 -18.25 1.77
CA LEU A 273 -2.75 -18.05 0.52
C LEU A 273 -2.02 -16.71 0.48
N ALA A 274 -2.64 -15.63 0.93
CA ALA A 274 -2.12 -14.28 0.76
C ALA A 274 -0.73 -14.06 1.38
N PRO A 275 -0.41 -14.52 2.60
CA PRO A 275 0.90 -14.24 3.19
C PRO A 275 2.07 -14.83 2.38
N TRP A 276 1.87 -16.00 1.79
CA TRP A 276 2.86 -16.64 0.93
C TRP A 276 2.97 -15.92 -0.42
N ALA A 277 1.83 -15.56 -0.99
CA ALA A 277 1.77 -14.81 -2.26
C ALA A 277 2.41 -13.43 -2.11
N ILE A 278 2.13 -12.69 -1.03
CA ILE A 278 2.75 -11.40 -0.72
C ILE A 278 4.27 -11.53 -0.58
N ALA A 279 4.74 -12.53 0.18
CA ALA A 279 6.18 -12.76 0.37
C ALA A 279 6.89 -13.09 -0.96
N ALA A 280 6.25 -13.87 -1.84
CA ALA A 280 6.78 -14.17 -3.16
C ALA A 280 6.78 -12.93 -4.06
N SER A 281 5.69 -12.16 -4.06
CA SER A 281 5.53 -10.92 -4.85
C SER A 281 6.57 -9.86 -4.51
N LEU A 282 6.81 -9.62 -3.21
CA LEU A 282 7.81 -8.67 -2.74
C LEU A 282 9.22 -9.05 -3.19
N ARG A 283 9.56 -10.35 -3.15
CA ARG A 283 10.87 -10.84 -3.62
C ARG A 283 11.07 -10.62 -5.12
N ILE A 284 10.03 -10.82 -5.91
CA ILE A 284 10.07 -10.60 -7.36
C ILE A 284 10.19 -9.12 -7.67
N SER A 285 9.41 -8.27 -7.02
CA SER A 285 9.34 -6.83 -7.29
C SER A 285 10.64 -6.08 -6.96
N ILE A 286 11.46 -6.59 -6.02
CA ILE A 286 12.71 -5.93 -5.61
C ILE A 286 13.92 -6.50 -6.38
N ASN A 287 13.87 -7.77 -6.83
CA ASN A 287 14.96 -8.41 -7.56
C ASN A 287 14.86 -8.26 -9.09
N GLY A 288 13.78 -7.72 -9.60
CA GLY A 288 13.54 -7.42 -11.03
C GLY A 288 13.82 -5.97 -11.36
#